data_2e90fe1a311e82808c2116847e4fce02
#
_entry.id   2e90fe1a311e82808c2116847e4fce02
#
_cell.length_a   1.000
_cell.length_b   1.000
_cell.length_c   1.000
_cell.angle_alpha   90.00
_cell.angle_beta   90.00
_cell.angle_gamma   90.00
#
_symmetry.space_group_name_H-M   'P 1'
#
loop_
_entity.id
_entity.type
_entity.pdbx_description
1 polymer ?
#
loop_
_entity_poly.entity_id
_entity_poly.type
_entity_poly.pdbx_seq_one_letter_code
_entity_poly.pdbx_strand_id
1 'polypeptide(L)'
;VLLIAAWFGHHIYRSAKPVYYCSAVVAVAPPNTRLDQAAPGVPVPQNGLLVVGGAALITNMETVLLLDSSVHENVVEAGGKLDYTVRMFPVPATSPELPLIMIEATEPDPIAARKTVELVVAQVDPTLRTLQTQAGVPDDLMVRPLVVSPPIVPIPGMPSRTRSTIAVFVAGAGIAILAGLVVDVLLIRWKARRRKRQQTGIQAADGGDTSDGARNVHPQDKHAAAEEVAVDSR
;
A
#
# COMPACT_ATOMS: atom_id res chain seq x y z
N VAL A 1 19.13 8.30 21.54
CA VAL A 1 18.42 7.85 20.33
C VAL A 1 17.15 7.10 20.70
N LEU A 2 17.18 6.09 21.59
CA LEU A 2 16.01 5.32 22.01
C LEU A 2 14.90 6.19 22.63
N LEU A 3 15.24 7.16 23.49
CA LEU A 3 14.27 8.08 24.08
C LEU A 3 13.60 8.98 23.03
N ILE A 4 14.35 9.41 22.02
CA ILE A 4 13.81 10.20 20.91
C ILE A 4 12.86 9.35 20.06
N ALA A 5 13.24 8.11 19.74
CA ALA A 5 12.41 7.17 19.00
C ALA A 5 11.11 6.83 19.77
N ALA A 6 11.19 6.62 21.08
CA ALA A 6 10.04 6.37 21.95
C ALA A 6 9.11 7.58 22.01
N TRP A 7 9.67 8.81 22.09
CA TRP A 7 8.89 10.06 22.10
C TRP A 7 8.18 10.27 20.76
N PHE A 8 8.87 10.06 19.61
CA PHE A 8 8.23 10.13 18.30
C PHE A 8 7.16 9.07 18.12
N GLY A 9 7.42 7.83 18.51
CA GLY A 9 6.43 6.75 18.46
C GLY A 9 5.19 7.07 19.30
N HIS A 10 5.38 7.59 20.51
CA HIS A 10 4.28 8.02 21.37
C HIS A 10 3.49 9.20 20.77
N HIS A 11 4.18 10.17 20.18
CA HIS A 11 3.55 11.33 19.55
C HIS A 11 2.71 10.89 18.33
N ILE A 12 3.23 10.04 17.45
CA ILE A 12 2.51 9.47 16.29
C ILE A 12 1.30 8.67 16.76
N TYR A 13 1.47 7.82 17.78
CA TYR A 13 0.36 7.05 18.34
C TYR A 13 -0.78 7.92 18.87
N ARG A 14 -0.47 9.02 19.53
CA ARG A 14 -1.48 9.99 20.02
C ARG A 14 -2.09 10.85 18.91
N SER A 15 -1.35 11.16 17.86
CA SER A 15 -1.79 12.03 16.77
C SER A 15 -2.67 11.32 15.74
N ALA A 16 -2.67 9.97 15.71
CA ALA A 16 -3.46 9.21 14.77
C ALA A 16 -4.96 9.35 15.08
N LYS A 17 -5.67 10.11 14.25
CA LYS A 17 -7.12 10.24 14.35
C LYS A 17 -7.79 8.92 13.92
N PRO A 18 -8.92 8.53 14.53
CA PRO A 18 -9.72 7.43 14.05
C PRO A 18 -10.20 7.74 12.62
N VAL A 19 -10.26 6.75 11.78
CA VAL A 19 -10.94 6.82 10.48
C VAL A 19 -12.18 5.95 10.54
N TYR A 20 -13.21 6.36 9.83
CA TYR A 20 -14.49 5.65 9.80
C TYR A 20 -14.66 5.04 8.42
N TYR A 21 -15.01 3.78 8.41
CA TYR A 21 -15.27 2.99 7.22
C TYR A 21 -16.78 2.84 7.03
N CYS A 22 -17.25 3.15 5.82
CA CYS A 22 -18.62 2.95 5.40
C CYS A 22 -18.64 2.17 4.09
N SER A 23 -19.57 1.25 3.92
CA SER A 23 -19.73 0.50 2.67
C SER A 23 -21.18 0.28 2.32
N ALA A 24 -21.44 0.11 1.04
CA ALA A 24 -22.72 -0.31 0.48
C ALA A 24 -22.51 -1.35 -0.62
N VAL A 25 -23.53 -2.18 -0.89
CA VAL A 25 -23.50 -3.16 -1.97
C VAL A 25 -24.72 -2.95 -2.86
N VAL A 26 -24.45 -2.82 -4.17
CA VAL A 26 -25.49 -2.65 -5.20
C VAL A 26 -25.40 -3.81 -6.19
N ALA A 27 -26.52 -4.44 -6.46
CA ALA A 27 -26.65 -5.46 -7.50
C ALA A 27 -27.09 -4.84 -8.81
N VAL A 28 -26.62 -5.40 -9.92
CA VAL A 28 -27.17 -5.12 -11.26
C VAL A 28 -28.19 -6.20 -11.56
N ALA A 29 -29.47 -5.84 -11.46
CA ALA A 29 -30.58 -6.75 -11.66
C ALA A 29 -31.02 -6.75 -13.14
N PRO A 30 -31.21 -7.93 -13.76
CA PRO A 30 -31.76 -8.01 -15.12
C PRO A 30 -33.19 -7.46 -15.16
N PRO A 31 -33.64 -6.95 -16.32
CA PRO A 31 -35.02 -6.51 -16.47
C PRO A 31 -35.97 -7.68 -16.24
N ASN A 32 -37.13 -7.38 -15.65
CA ASN A 32 -38.21 -8.34 -15.49
C ASN A 32 -38.85 -8.61 -16.85
N THR A 33 -38.15 -9.34 -17.71
CA THR A 33 -38.76 -9.85 -18.96
C THR A 33 -39.77 -10.93 -18.59
N ARG A 34 -41.03 -10.66 -18.83
CA ARG A 34 -42.07 -11.70 -18.73
C ARG A 34 -41.89 -12.67 -19.89
N LEU A 35 -41.13 -13.73 -19.63
CA LEU A 35 -40.95 -14.83 -20.59
C LEU A 35 -42.29 -15.47 -21.02
N ASP A 36 -43.30 -15.31 -20.15
CA ASP A 36 -44.68 -15.84 -20.38
C ASP A 36 -45.46 -15.14 -21.53
N GLN A 37 -44.93 -14.02 -22.06
CA GLN A 37 -45.57 -13.29 -23.16
C GLN A 37 -44.93 -13.52 -24.52
N ALA A 38 -43.88 -14.33 -24.60
CA ALA A 38 -43.25 -14.66 -25.86
C ALA A 38 -44.14 -15.63 -26.64
N ALA A 39 -44.71 -15.17 -27.75
CA ALA A 39 -45.39 -16.07 -28.69
C ALA A 39 -44.40 -17.08 -29.24
N PRO A 40 -44.80 -18.37 -29.40
CA PRO A 40 -43.91 -19.39 -29.96
C PRO A 40 -43.32 -18.95 -31.31
N GLY A 41 -41.98 -18.92 -31.43
CA GLY A 41 -41.27 -18.57 -32.65
C GLY A 41 -41.00 -17.08 -32.89
N VAL A 42 -41.38 -16.18 -31.98
CA VAL A 42 -40.98 -14.78 -32.02
C VAL A 42 -39.71 -14.58 -31.22
N PRO A 43 -38.63 -13.99 -31.78
CA PRO A 43 -37.44 -13.67 -31.02
C PRO A 43 -37.79 -12.70 -29.89
N VAL A 44 -37.48 -13.08 -28.67
CA VAL A 44 -37.65 -12.18 -27.51
C VAL A 44 -36.55 -11.13 -27.58
N PRO A 45 -36.88 -9.83 -27.59
CA PRO A 45 -35.87 -8.79 -27.51
C PRO A 45 -35.00 -8.97 -26.26
N GLN A 46 -33.69 -8.85 -26.42
CA GLN A 46 -32.75 -9.04 -25.33
C GLN A 46 -31.80 -7.82 -25.22
N ASN A 47 -31.35 -7.54 -24.02
CA ASN A 47 -30.29 -6.57 -23.81
C ASN A 47 -28.97 -7.08 -24.39
N GLY A 48 -28.47 -6.43 -25.44
CA GLY A 48 -27.25 -6.84 -26.13
C GLY A 48 -26.03 -6.97 -25.22
N LEU A 49 -25.89 -6.13 -24.22
CA LEU A 49 -24.80 -6.20 -23.25
C LEU A 49 -24.89 -7.47 -22.38
N LEU A 50 -26.12 -7.87 -22.00
CA LEU A 50 -26.34 -9.12 -21.26
C LEU A 50 -26.02 -10.36 -22.11
N VAL A 51 -26.27 -10.29 -23.42
CA VAL A 51 -25.96 -11.41 -24.34
C VAL A 51 -24.46 -11.60 -24.52
N VAL A 52 -23.70 -10.51 -24.56
CA VAL A 52 -22.25 -10.57 -24.82
C VAL A 52 -21.47 -11.02 -23.59
N GLY A 53 -21.78 -10.53 -22.40
CA GLY A 53 -20.97 -10.81 -21.22
C GLY A 53 -21.76 -10.91 -19.91
N GLY A 54 -23.08 -10.99 -20.01
CA GLY A 54 -23.94 -11.11 -18.85
C GLY A 54 -23.95 -9.87 -17.94
N ALA A 55 -24.57 -10.03 -16.80
CA ALA A 55 -24.65 -8.95 -15.80
C ALA A 55 -23.27 -8.61 -15.20
N ALA A 56 -22.33 -9.54 -15.19
CA ALA A 56 -20.97 -9.29 -14.68
C ALA A 56 -20.20 -8.29 -15.57
N LEU A 57 -20.35 -8.37 -16.90
CA LEU A 57 -19.73 -7.39 -17.80
C LEU A 57 -20.28 -5.98 -17.54
N ILE A 58 -21.61 -5.84 -17.44
CA ILE A 58 -22.25 -4.55 -17.17
C ILE A 58 -21.77 -4.00 -15.81
N THR A 59 -21.70 -4.85 -14.80
CA THR A 59 -21.21 -4.49 -13.47
C THR A 59 -19.76 -4.00 -13.49
N ASN A 60 -18.90 -4.65 -14.28
CA ASN A 60 -17.51 -4.26 -14.43
C ASN A 60 -17.38 -2.89 -15.13
N MET A 61 -18.14 -2.69 -16.23
CA MET A 61 -18.19 -1.39 -16.93
C MET A 61 -18.69 -0.29 -16.01
N GLU A 62 -19.75 -0.55 -15.25
CA GLU A 62 -20.32 0.40 -14.29
C GLU A 62 -19.32 0.76 -13.18
N THR A 63 -18.57 -0.23 -12.69
CA THR A 63 -17.51 -0.01 -11.70
C THR A 63 -16.46 0.99 -12.19
N VAL A 64 -16.09 0.90 -13.48
CA VAL A 64 -15.14 1.83 -14.10
C VAL A 64 -15.75 3.23 -14.24
N LEU A 65 -17.02 3.31 -14.67
CA LEU A 65 -17.72 4.60 -14.85
C LEU A 65 -17.92 5.34 -13.53
N LEU A 66 -18.20 4.64 -12.44
CA LEU A 66 -18.34 5.24 -11.12
C LEU A 66 -17.00 5.82 -10.56
N LEU A 67 -15.88 5.46 -11.16
CA LEU A 67 -14.55 6.03 -10.86
C LEU A 67 -14.15 7.12 -11.87
N ASP A 68 -15.01 7.46 -12.82
CA ASP A 68 -14.75 8.54 -13.78
C ASP A 68 -14.72 9.92 -13.11
N SER A 69 -13.98 10.84 -13.70
CA SER A 69 -13.85 12.21 -13.20
C SER A 69 -15.17 12.95 -13.08
N SER A 70 -16.09 12.73 -14.02
CA SER A 70 -17.39 13.36 -14.02
C SER A 70 -18.25 12.95 -12.82
N VAL A 71 -18.19 11.67 -12.43
CA VAL A 71 -18.88 11.16 -11.24
C VAL A 71 -18.21 11.71 -9.97
N HIS A 72 -16.86 11.76 -9.94
CA HIS A 72 -16.14 12.37 -8.84
C HIS A 72 -16.53 13.83 -8.62
N GLU A 73 -16.62 14.62 -9.69
CA GLU A 73 -17.07 16.01 -9.64
C GLU A 73 -18.49 16.13 -9.08
N ASN A 74 -19.43 15.34 -9.57
CA ASN A 74 -20.82 15.32 -9.09
C ASN A 74 -20.91 14.96 -7.59
N VAL A 75 -20.12 13.98 -7.14
CA VAL A 75 -20.08 13.57 -5.74
C VAL A 75 -19.52 14.70 -4.86
N VAL A 76 -18.47 15.38 -5.30
CA VAL A 76 -17.85 16.49 -4.56
C VAL A 76 -18.77 17.71 -4.52
N GLU A 77 -19.41 18.09 -5.63
CA GLU A 77 -20.36 19.19 -5.70
C GLU A 77 -21.56 18.97 -4.76
N ALA A 78 -22.01 17.70 -4.64
CA ALA A 78 -23.05 17.33 -3.68
C ALA A 78 -22.55 17.27 -2.21
N GLY A 79 -21.27 17.55 -1.97
CA GLY A 79 -20.64 17.61 -0.64
C GLY A 79 -20.12 16.27 -0.13
N GLY A 80 -19.87 15.30 -1.02
CA GLY A 80 -19.11 14.09 -0.75
C GLY A 80 -17.60 14.35 -0.80
N LYS A 81 -16.82 13.28 -0.70
CA LYS A 81 -15.36 13.30 -0.75
C LYS A 81 -14.85 12.47 -1.93
N LEU A 82 -13.62 12.76 -2.37
CA LEU A 82 -12.95 12.03 -3.45
C LEU A 82 -12.41 10.65 -3.02
N ASP A 83 -12.20 10.45 -1.73
CA ASP A 83 -11.56 9.24 -1.19
C ASP A 83 -12.60 8.11 -1.01
N TYR A 84 -13.07 7.60 -2.15
CA TYR A 84 -13.90 6.41 -2.18
C TYR A 84 -13.37 5.39 -3.21
N THR A 85 -13.73 4.14 -3.02
CA THR A 85 -13.38 3.04 -3.91
C THR A 85 -14.65 2.32 -4.36
N VAL A 86 -14.64 1.92 -5.63
CA VAL A 86 -15.70 1.12 -6.22
C VAL A 86 -15.04 -0.12 -6.83
N ARG A 87 -15.57 -1.28 -6.52
CA ARG A 87 -15.04 -2.55 -7.03
C ARG A 87 -16.15 -3.59 -7.14
N MET A 88 -15.93 -4.59 -7.95
CA MET A 88 -16.79 -5.77 -7.93
C MET A 88 -16.70 -6.45 -6.56
N PHE A 89 -17.84 -7.01 -6.11
CA PHE A 89 -17.88 -7.73 -4.83
C PHE A 89 -16.89 -8.91 -4.86
N PRO A 90 -15.99 -9.01 -3.88
CA PRO A 90 -14.97 -10.05 -3.89
C PRO A 90 -15.61 -11.44 -3.66
N VAL A 91 -15.36 -12.34 -4.59
CA VAL A 91 -15.72 -13.75 -4.50
C VAL A 91 -14.48 -14.63 -4.51
N PRO A 92 -14.51 -15.84 -3.95
CA PRO A 92 -13.40 -16.79 -4.09
C PRO A 92 -13.08 -17.03 -5.58
N ALA A 93 -11.80 -17.21 -5.92
CA ALA A 93 -11.36 -17.40 -7.31
C ALA A 93 -12.00 -18.60 -8.02
N THR A 94 -12.58 -19.53 -7.29
CA THR A 94 -13.30 -20.71 -7.82
C THR A 94 -14.79 -20.45 -8.06
N SER A 95 -15.29 -19.28 -7.69
CA SER A 95 -16.70 -18.92 -7.85
C SER A 95 -16.87 -17.98 -9.06
N PRO A 96 -18.02 -18.06 -9.75
CA PRO A 96 -18.33 -17.10 -10.79
C PRO A 96 -18.44 -15.68 -10.21
N GLU A 97 -18.08 -14.68 -11.00
CA GLU A 97 -18.23 -13.29 -10.63
C GLU A 97 -19.72 -12.97 -10.41
N LEU A 98 -20.01 -12.34 -9.29
CA LEU A 98 -21.35 -11.88 -8.98
C LEU A 98 -21.58 -10.48 -9.56
N PRO A 99 -22.78 -10.18 -10.08
CA PRO A 99 -23.11 -8.85 -10.59
C PRO A 99 -23.39 -7.87 -9.42
N LEU A 100 -22.44 -7.75 -8.53
CA LEU A 100 -22.49 -6.92 -7.32
C LEU A 100 -21.36 -5.91 -7.31
N ILE A 101 -21.70 -4.64 -7.04
CA ILE A 101 -20.77 -3.54 -6.87
C ILE A 101 -20.64 -3.27 -5.38
N MET A 102 -19.41 -3.22 -4.90
CA MET A 102 -19.07 -2.80 -3.54
C MET A 102 -18.51 -1.39 -3.58
N ILE A 103 -19.16 -0.48 -2.88
CA ILE A 103 -18.80 0.94 -2.77
C ILE A 103 -18.32 1.16 -1.33
N GLU A 104 -17.14 1.75 -1.16
CA GLU A 104 -16.50 1.93 0.15
C GLU A 104 -15.93 3.34 0.24
N ALA A 105 -16.08 3.97 1.40
CA ALA A 105 -15.41 5.24 1.73
C ALA A 105 -14.78 5.18 3.12
N THR A 106 -13.62 5.81 3.27
CA THR A 106 -12.88 5.88 4.53
C THR A 106 -12.56 7.33 4.83
N GLU A 107 -13.16 7.88 5.87
CA GLU A 107 -13.05 9.30 6.22
C GLU A 107 -12.78 9.50 7.72
N PRO A 108 -12.15 10.63 8.10
CA PRO A 108 -11.99 10.97 9.51
C PRO A 108 -13.31 11.31 10.22
N ASP A 109 -14.33 11.69 9.43
CA ASP A 109 -15.68 12.01 9.94
C ASP A 109 -16.67 10.93 9.50
N PRO A 110 -17.38 10.28 10.44
CA PRO A 110 -18.35 9.23 10.12
C PRO A 110 -19.52 9.74 9.27
N ILE A 111 -19.93 10.98 9.45
CA ILE A 111 -21.03 11.57 8.65
C ILE A 111 -20.58 11.76 7.20
N ALA A 112 -19.34 12.23 6.99
CA ALA A 112 -18.75 12.40 5.66
C ALA A 112 -18.58 11.05 4.94
N ALA A 113 -18.08 10.01 5.65
CA ALA A 113 -17.94 8.66 5.09
C ALA A 113 -19.30 8.12 4.57
N ARG A 114 -20.32 8.19 5.40
CA ARG A 114 -21.66 7.74 5.03
C ARG A 114 -22.24 8.54 3.87
N LYS A 115 -22.18 9.88 3.94
CA LYS A 115 -22.67 10.78 2.91
C LYS A 115 -22.01 10.50 1.56
N THR A 116 -20.69 10.30 1.55
CA THR A 116 -19.95 9.97 0.32
C THR A 116 -20.46 8.66 -0.31
N VAL A 117 -20.62 7.58 0.48
CA VAL A 117 -21.18 6.33 -0.03
C VAL A 117 -22.61 6.49 -0.54
N GLU A 118 -23.48 7.23 0.17
CA GLU A 118 -24.84 7.51 -0.27
C GLU A 118 -24.88 8.26 -1.61
N LEU A 119 -23.99 9.24 -1.79
CA LEU A 119 -23.90 10.00 -3.04
C LEU A 119 -23.38 9.14 -4.20
N VAL A 120 -22.39 8.29 -3.98
CA VAL A 120 -21.90 7.37 -5.03
C VAL A 120 -22.97 6.34 -5.38
N VAL A 121 -23.70 5.78 -4.40
CA VAL A 121 -24.84 4.89 -4.66
C VAL A 121 -25.91 5.58 -5.50
N ALA A 122 -26.17 6.86 -5.27
CA ALA A 122 -27.13 7.63 -6.06
C ALA A 122 -26.68 7.88 -7.51
N GLN A 123 -25.37 7.80 -7.80
CA GLN A 123 -24.85 7.91 -9.18
C GLN A 123 -24.98 6.60 -9.97
N VAL A 124 -25.23 5.45 -9.34
CA VAL A 124 -25.30 4.15 -10.03
C VAL A 124 -26.41 4.11 -11.08
N ASP A 125 -27.62 4.58 -10.74
CA ASP A 125 -28.73 4.54 -11.70
C ASP A 125 -28.49 5.43 -12.94
N PRO A 126 -28.11 6.71 -12.82
CA PRO A 126 -27.87 7.56 -13.97
C PRO A 126 -26.68 7.11 -14.83
N THR A 127 -25.59 6.62 -14.25
CA THR A 127 -24.43 6.12 -15.00
C THR A 127 -24.78 4.85 -15.74
N LEU A 128 -25.44 3.90 -15.09
CA LEU A 128 -25.88 2.64 -15.67
C LEU A 128 -26.88 2.86 -16.81
N ARG A 129 -27.78 3.80 -16.64
CA ARG A 129 -28.71 4.18 -17.69
C ARG A 129 -28.01 4.82 -18.89
N THR A 130 -27.09 5.73 -18.65
CA THR A 130 -26.29 6.38 -19.70
C THR A 130 -25.49 5.34 -20.49
N LEU A 131 -24.83 4.39 -19.81
CA LEU A 131 -24.08 3.29 -20.43
C LEU A 131 -24.97 2.48 -21.40
N GLN A 132 -26.16 2.09 -20.94
CA GLN A 132 -27.07 1.26 -21.71
C GLN A 132 -27.69 2.04 -22.88
N THR A 133 -27.99 3.32 -22.70
CA THR A 133 -28.47 4.19 -23.77
C THR A 133 -27.40 4.34 -24.86
N GLN A 134 -26.15 4.54 -24.53
CA GLN A 134 -25.04 4.59 -25.48
C GLN A 134 -24.82 3.26 -26.22
N ALA A 135 -25.14 2.15 -25.60
CA ALA A 135 -25.13 0.82 -26.22
C ALA A 135 -26.38 0.52 -27.04
N GLY A 136 -27.34 1.45 -27.16
CA GLY A 136 -28.56 1.27 -27.92
C GLY A 136 -29.57 0.30 -27.30
N VAL A 137 -29.50 0.09 -25.98
CA VAL A 137 -30.43 -0.79 -25.26
C VAL A 137 -31.78 -0.07 -25.07
N PRO A 138 -32.92 -0.66 -25.49
CA PRO A 138 -34.25 -0.10 -25.22
C PRO A 138 -34.53 -0.02 -23.71
N ASP A 139 -35.31 0.99 -23.31
CA ASP A 139 -35.57 1.29 -21.89
C ASP A 139 -36.23 0.14 -21.11
N ASP A 140 -37.08 -0.64 -21.77
CA ASP A 140 -37.78 -1.80 -21.21
C ASP A 140 -36.85 -3.02 -20.98
N LEU A 141 -35.72 -3.02 -21.67
CA LEU A 141 -34.71 -4.08 -21.58
C LEU A 141 -33.48 -3.68 -20.73
N MET A 142 -33.47 -2.46 -20.20
CA MET A 142 -32.36 -2.00 -19.36
C MET A 142 -32.34 -2.73 -18.05
N VAL A 143 -31.12 -3.11 -17.63
CA VAL A 143 -30.86 -3.58 -16.26
C VAL A 143 -30.98 -2.39 -15.30
N ARG A 144 -31.33 -2.67 -14.05
CA ARG A 144 -31.52 -1.65 -13.03
C ARG A 144 -30.68 -1.95 -11.79
N PRO A 145 -30.22 -0.92 -11.08
CA PRO A 145 -29.53 -1.12 -9.83
C PRO A 145 -30.53 -1.52 -8.73
N LEU A 146 -30.11 -2.45 -7.88
CA LEU A 146 -30.83 -2.85 -6.67
C LEU A 146 -29.89 -2.72 -5.50
N VAL A 147 -30.18 -1.85 -4.55
CA VAL A 147 -29.39 -1.73 -3.33
C VAL A 147 -29.63 -2.97 -2.45
N VAL A 148 -28.64 -3.86 -2.39
CA VAL A 148 -28.69 -5.10 -1.60
C VAL A 148 -28.34 -4.82 -0.15
N SER A 149 -27.30 -4.00 0.06
CA SER A 149 -26.90 -3.52 1.38
C SER A 149 -26.80 -2.00 1.35
N PRO A 150 -27.72 -1.29 2.04
CA PRO A 150 -27.63 0.16 2.15
C PRO A 150 -26.35 0.55 2.92
N PRO A 151 -25.92 1.83 2.83
CA PRO A 151 -24.77 2.32 3.58
C PRO A 151 -24.88 1.96 5.06
N ILE A 152 -23.93 1.16 5.54
CA ILE A 152 -23.88 0.73 6.92
C ILE A 152 -23.54 1.89 7.86
N VAL A 153 -23.84 1.75 9.14
CA VAL A 153 -23.36 2.69 10.15
C VAL A 153 -21.82 2.69 10.11
N PRO A 154 -21.19 3.86 9.96
CA PRO A 154 -19.74 3.93 9.85
C PRO A 154 -19.04 3.27 11.03
N ILE A 155 -18.18 2.31 10.74
CA ILE A 155 -17.43 1.56 11.74
C ILE A 155 -16.08 2.26 11.95
N PRO A 156 -15.67 2.54 13.21
CA PRO A 156 -14.35 3.09 13.45
C PRO A 156 -13.29 2.07 13.01
N GLY A 157 -12.65 2.32 11.88
CA GLY A 157 -11.46 1.63 11.44
C GLY A 157 -10.29 2.17 12.25
N MET A 158 -9.61 1.33 13.02
CA MET A 158 -8.32 1.74 13.55
C MET A 158 -7.35 1.72 12.36
N PRO A 159 -6.84 2.89 11.89
CA PRO A 159 -5.68 2.85 11.02
C PRO A 159 -4.69 1.94 11.73
N SER A 160 -3.91 1.19 10.99
CA SER A 160 -2.98 0.19 11.55
C SER A 160 -1.92 0.88 12.42
N ARG A 161 -2.37 1.51 13.52
CA ARG A 161 -1.55 2.21 14.53
C ARG A 161 -0.42 1.30 14.97
N THR A 162 -0.75 0.01 15.13
CA THR A 162 0.23 -1.03 15.47
C THR A 162 1.26 -1.22 14.36
N ARG A 163 0.87 -1.26 13.09
CA ARG A 163 1.82 -1.40 11.96
C ARG A 163 2.71 -0.18 11.82
N SER A 164 2.15 1.03 11.89
CA SER A 164 2.93 2.28 11.83
C SER A 164 3.88 2.40 13.01
N THR A 165 3.42 2.09 14.23
CA THR A 165 4.24 2.15 15.43
C THR A 165 5.36 1.12 15.39
N ILE A 166 5.09 -0.12 14.94
CA ILE A 166 6.12 -1.15 14.78
C ILE A 166 7.13 -0.72 13.72
N ALA A 167 6.70 -0.20 12.57
CA ALA A 167 7.61 0.27 11.52
C ALA A 167 8.54 1.39 12.00
N VAL A 168 8.01 2.38 12.72
CA VAL A 168 8.80 3.47 13.31
C VAL A 168 9.76 2.94 14.38
N PHE A 169 9.32 1.98 15.20
CA PHE A 169 10.18 1.39 16.23
C PHE A 169 11.32 0.58 15.64
N VAL A 170 11.05 -0.24 14.62
CA VAL A 170 12.06 -1.03 13.89
C VAL A 170 13.06 -0.12 13.18
N ALA A 171 12.58 0.92 12.49
CA ALA A 171 13.44 1.91 11.85
C ALA A 171 14.31 2.67 12.87
N GLY A 172 13.72 3.11 13.98
CA GLY A 172 14.44 3.79 15.06
C GLY A 172 15.50 2.90 15.74
N ALA A 173 15.20 1.62 15.96
CA ALA A 173 16.13 0.64 16.49
C ALA A 173 17.30 0.39 15.52
N GLY A 174 17.02 0.27 14.22
CA GLY A 174 18.05 0.12 13.18
C GLY A 174 19.02 1.30 13.14
N ILE A 175 18.50 2.52 13.18
CA ILE A 175 19.32 3.75 13.24
C ILE A 175 20.14 3.80 14.54
N ALA A 176 19.59 3.38 15.68
CA ALA A 176 20.31 3.36 16.95
C ALA A 176 21.48 2.39 16.93
N ILE A 177 21.32 1.19 16.34
CA ILE A 177 22.39 0.19 16.19
C ILE A 177 23.49 0.75 15.28
N LEU A 178 23.14 1.33 14.14
CA LEU A 178 24.12 1.93 13.22
C LEU A 178 24.89 3.08 13.88
N ALA A 179 24.20 3.96 14.60
CA ALA A 179 24.86 5.04 15.34
C ALA A 179 25.80 4.50 16.41
N GLY A 180 25.41 3.44 17.13
CA GLY A 180 26.26 2.75 18.11
C GLY A 180 27.54 2.20 17.48
N LEU A 181 27.43 1.52 16.36
CA LEU A 181 28.59 0.98 15.63
C LEU A 181 29.55 2.08 15.16
N VAL A 182 28.99 3.18 14.63
CA VAL A 182 29.81 4.33 14.19
C VAL A 182 30.57 4.95 15.37
N VAL A 183 29.89 5.15 16.50
CA VAL A 183 30.52 5.69 17.72
C VAL A 183 31.62 4.74 18.23
N ASP A 184 31.38 3.44 18.22
CA ASP A 184 32.38 2.45 18.68
C ASP A 184 33.63 2.45 17.79
N VAL A 185 33.44 2.47 16.47
CA VAL A 185 34.55 2.61 15.50
C VAL A 185 35.36 3.91 15.72
N LEU A 186 34.63 5.02 15.95
CA LEU A 186 35.31 6.31 16.22
C LEU A 186 36.12 6.28 17.53
N LEU A 187 35.55 5.69 18.57
CA LEU A 187 36.26 5.55 19.88
C LEU A 187 37.49 4.66 19.77
N ILE A 188 37.40 3.55 19.03
CA ILE A 188 38.55 2.65 18.78
C ILE A 188 39.65 3.41 18.02
N ARG A 189 39.28 4.15 16.96
CA ARG A 189 40.23 4.98 16.20
C ARG A 189 40.86 6.08 17.05
N TRP A 190 40.10 6.70 17.94
CA TRP A 190 40.57 7.76 18.82
C TRP A 190 41.56 7.22 19.89
N LYS A 191 41.25 6.06 20.50
CA LYS A 191 42.15 5.34 21.41
C LYS A 191 43.43 4.91 20.72
N ALA A 192 43.36 4.42 19.49
CA ALA A 192 44.53 4.03 18.70
C ALA A 192 45.45 5.24 18.40
N ARG A 193 44.86 6.39 18.08
CA ARG A 193 45.64 7.65 17.86
C ARG A 193 46.31 8.16 19.13
N ARG A 194 45.62 8.05 20.29
CA ARG A 194 46.22 8.45 21.57
C ARG A 194 47.39 7.54 21.97
N ARG A 195 47.30 6.23 21.75
CA ARG A 195 48.40 5.28 22.03
C ARG A 195 49.63 5.54 21.16
N LYS A 196 49.43 5.86 19.86
CA LYS A 196 50.58 6.24 18.97
C LYS A 196 51.29 7.50 19.46
N ARG A 197 50.59 8.52 19.92
CA ARG A 197 51.21 9.75 20.46
C ARG A 197 51.98 9.52 21.74
N GLN A 198 51.55 8.60 22.60
CA GLN A 198 52.30 8.25 23.80
C GLN A 198 53.59 7.47 23.49
N GLN A 199 53.58 6.56 22.51
CA GLN A 199 54.76 5.83 22.08
C GLN A 199 55.81 6.71 21.41
N THR A 200 55.39 7.69 20.62
CA THR A 200 56.29 8.66 19.99
C THR A 200 56.93 9.59 21.02
N GLY A 201 56.21 9.93 22.10
CA GLY A 201 56.76 10.73 23.21
C GLY A 201 57.82 10.00 24.06
N ILE A 202 57.71 8.68 24.23
CA ILE A 202 58.65 7.86 25.00
C ILE A 202 59.94 7.62 24.18
N GLN A 203 59.81 7.42 22.86
CA GLN A 203 61.02 7.29 21.99
C GLN A 203 61.79 8.59 21.81
N ALA A 204 61.18 9.74 21.97
CA ALA A 204 61.88 11.03 21.94
C ALA A 204 62.59 11.36 23.24
N ALA A 205 62.23 10.69 24.36
CA ALA A 205 62.86 10.90 25.63
C ALA A 205 64.09 9.93 25.89
N ASP A 206 64.17 8.83 25.10
CA ASP A 206 65.27 7.81 25.29
C ASP A 206 66.33 7.90 24.19
N GLY A 207 66.30 8.90 23.35
CA GLY A 207 67.20 9.14 22.20
C GLY A 207 68.41 10.08 22.53
N GLY A 208 68.72 10.31 23.81
CA GLY A 208 69.86 11.13 24.21
C GLY A 208 70.79 10.35 25.10
N ASP A 209 71.55 9.39 24.62
CA ASP A 209 72.90 9.08 24.93
C ASP A 209 73.23 7.69 24.37
N THR A 210 74.23 7.64 23.58
CA THR A 210 75.35 6.72 23.38
C THR A 210 75.69 6.58 21.89
N SER A 211 76.72 7.38 21.55
CA SER A 211 77.66 7.08 20.47
C SER A 211 78.45 5.86 20.89
N ASP A 212 78.63 4.94 20.03
CA ASP A 212 79.86 4.22 19.72
C ASP A 212 79.68 2.71 19.50
N GLY A 213 80.26 2.17 18.45
CA GLY A 213 80.43 0.75 18.30
C GLY A 213 80.06 0.11 16.97
N ALA A 214 80.98 0.30 16.01
CA ALA A 214 81.04 -0.46 14.78
C ALA A 214 80.94 -1.98 14.95
N ARG A 215 80.24 -2.70 14.05
CA ARG A 215 80.79 -3.85 13.30
C ARG A 215 79.79 -4.46 12.34
N ASN A 216 80.24 -4.49 11.10
CA ASN A 216 79.88 -5.39 10.02
C ASN A 216 79.37 -6.77 10.45
N VAL A 217 78.40 -7.32 9.73
CA VAL A 217 78.48 -8.59 9.01
C VAL A 217 77.31 -8.72 8.02
N HIS A 218 77.71 -9.15 6.84
CA HIS A 218 77.04 -9.36 5.56
C HIS A 218 76.28 -10.71 5.56
N PRO A 219 75.65 -11.06 4.43
CA PRO A 219 74.29 -11.53 4.30
C PRO A 219 74.14 -13.05 4.03
N GLN A 220 72.97 -13.56 3.95
CA GLN A 220 72.62 -14.68 3.04
C GLN A 220 71.12 -15.04 3.20
N ASP A 221 70.44 -14.89 2.13
CA ASP A 221 69.91 -15.94 1.28
C ASP A 221 68.75 -16.81 1.77
N LYS A 222 67.76 -16.81 0.98
CA LYS A 222 67.10 -17.91 0.23
C LYS A 222 65.63 -18.18 0.53
N HIS A 223 64.94 -18.00 -0.58
CA HIS A 223 63.98 -18.93 -1.24
C HIS A 223 62.72 -19.38 -0.47
N ALA A 224 61.66 -19.11 -1.07
CA ALA A 224 60.91 -19.90 -2.06
C ALA A 224 59.57 -20.44 -1.55
N ALA A 225 58.70 -20.41 -2.41
CA ALA A 225 57.58 -21.24 -2.86
C ALA A 225 56.21 -20.75 -2.34
N ALA A 226 55.31 -20.22 -3.19
CA ALA A 226 54.52 -20.89 -4.24
C ALA A 226 53.57 -21.96 -3.69
N GLU A 227 52.32 -21.74 -3.92
CA GLU A 227 51.25 -22.65 -4.36
C GLU A 227 49.91 -22.03 -3.95
N GLU A 228 49.08 -21.44 -4.84
CA GLU A 228 48.20 -22.13 -5.74
C GLU A 228 47.28 -23.13 -5.02
N VAL A 229 45.97 -22.85 -5.03
CA VAL A 229 44.90 -23.74 -5.47
C VAL A 229 43.60 -22.97 -5.54
N ALA A 230 43.07 -22.98 -6.71
CA ALA A 230 41.77 -22.62 -7.25
C ALA A 230 40.69 -23.63 -6.84
N VAL A 231 39.46 -23.35 -7.41
CA VAL A 231 38.34 -24.28 -7.63
C VAL A 231 37.36 -24.37 -6.45
N ASP A 232 36.06 -24.24 -6.55
CA ASP A 232 35.10 -24.43 -7.65
C ASP A 232 33.68 -24.11 -7.13
N SER A 233 32.88 -23.57 -8.01
CA SER A 233 31.46 -23.68 -8.26
C SER A 233 30.53 -24.47 -7.31
N ARG A 234 29.48 -23.89 -6.89
CA ARG A 234 28.11 -24.21 -7.38
C ARG A 234 27.05 -23.26 -6.83
#